data_9365fa1a082627a045bd1f076a0051ec
#
_entry.id   9365fa1a082627a045bd1f076a0051ec
#
_cell.length_a   1.000
_cell.length_b   1.000
_cell.length_c   1.000
_cell.angle_alpha   90.00
_cell.angle_beta   90.00
_cell.angle_gamma   90.00
#
_symmetry.space_group_name_H-M   'P 1'
#
loop_
_entity.id
_entity.type
_entity.pdbx_description
1 polymer ?
#
loop_
_entity_poly.entity_id
_entity_poly.type
_entity_poly.pdbx_seq_one_letter_code
_entity_poly.pdbx_strand_id
1 'polypeptide(L)'
;DRYYYNGKEINIISRLPEILKKIKSIKNVVIINYPGKKYLKFKNIKNIKITRLNKIKKFEGNIIEFNKFDFDHELAILFSSGTTGKPKCICHRAGGVLLQHLKEHKLHCDIKENDNIFYFTTCGWMMWNWLVSSLASGASIVLFDGFPLYKKSDLIFKIAEKEQITLLGLS
;
A
#
# COMPACT_ATOMS: atom_id res chain seq x y z
N ASP A 1 -12.54 -5.28 -3.88
CA ASP A 1 -13.33 -6.00 -4.88
C ASP A 1 -12.93 -5.65 -6.31
N ARG A 2 -12.37 -4.48 -6.53
CA ARG A 2 -11.86 -3.97 -7.82
C ARG A 2 -10.82 -2.89 -7.59
N TYR A 3 -10.08 -2.55 -8.64
CA TYR A 3 -9.21 -1.38 -8.69
C TYR A 3 -9.23 -0.76 -10.09
N TYR A 4 -8.68 0.44 -10.22
CA TYR A 4 -8.57 1.14 -11.49
C TYR A 4 -7.11 1.21 -11.92
N TYR A 5 -6.85 0.87 -13.17
CA TYR A 5 -5.52 0.98 -13.77
C TYR A 5 -5.66 1.55 -15.17
N ASN A 6 -4.93 2.62 -15.46
CA ASN A 6 -4.98 3.32 -16.75
C ASN A 6 -6.42 3.63 -17.23
N GLY A 7 -7.27 4.11 -16.30
CA GLY A 7 -8.67 4.44 -16.57
C GLY A 7 -9.62 3.24 -16.74
N LYS A 8 -9.13 2.01 -16.64
CA LYS A 8 -9.93 0.79 -16.75
C LYS A 8 -10.25 0.19 -15.38
N GLU A 9 -11.51 -0.22 -15.20
CA GLU A 9 -11.92 -0.99 -14.02
C GLU A 9 -11.46 -2.44 -14.15
N ILE A 10 -10.77 -2.95 -13.15
CA ILE A 10 -10.30 -4.34 -13.08
C ILE A 10 -10.98 -5.03 -11.91
N ASN A 11 -11.79 -6.04 -12.23
CA ASN A 11 -12.52 -6.85 -11.27
C ASN A 11 -11.58 -7.92 -10.67
N ILE A 12 -11.34 -7.85 -9.34
CA ILE A 12 -10.51 -8.83 -8.63
C ILE A 12 -11.33 -10.05 -8.22
N ILE A 13 -12.62 -9.87 -7.96
CA ILE A 13 -13.50 -10.94 -7.47
C ILE A 13 -13.53 -12.13 -8.43
N SER A 14 -13.49 -11.88 -9.72
CA SER A 14 -13.48 -12.94 -10.74
C SER A 14 -12.25 -13.87 -10.65
N ARG A 15 -11.11 -13.34 -10.17
CA ARG A 15 -9.85 -14.08 -10.02
C ARG A 15 -9.71 -14.78 -8.66
N LEU A 16 -10.53 -14.39 -7.68
CA LEU A 16 -10.44 -14.89 -6.32
C LEU A 16 -10.49 -16.43 -6.21
N PRO A 17 -11.40 -17.15 -6.90
CA PRO A 17 -11.45 -18.60 -6.82
C PRO A 17 -10.16 -19.30 -7.30
N GLU A 18 -9.55 -18.78 -8.35
CA GLU A 18 -8.28 -19.32 -8.88
C GLU A 18 -7.12 -19.10 -7.89
N ILE A 19 -7.01 -17.92 -7.31
CA ILE A 19 -6.00 -17.58 -6.29
C ILE A 19 -6.14 -18.52 -5.09
N LEU A 20 -7.35 -18.66 -4.56
CA LEU A 20 -7.62 -19.49 -3.39
C LEU A 20 -7.46 -20.99 -3.65
N LYS A 21 -7.61 -21.43 -4.90
CA LYS A 21 -7.29 -22.79 -5.30
C LYS A 21 -5.79 -23.07 -5.25
N LYS A 22 -4.96 -22.07 -5.61
CA LYS A 22 -3.49 -22.19 -5.63
C LYS A 22 -2.86 -22.00 -4.24
N ILE A 23 -3.39 -21.10 -3.43
CA ILE A 23 -2.81 -20.75 -2.12
C ILE A 23 -3.64 -21.35 -0.99
N LYS A 24 -3.31 -22.58 -0.61
CA LYS A 24 -4.06 -23.39 0.37
C LYS A 24 -3.96 -22.88 1.82
N SER A 25 -2.99 -22.06 2.13
CA SER A 25 -2.80 -21.46 3.46
C SER A 25 -3.84 -20.39 3.78
N ILE A 26 -4.52 -19.81 2.79
CA ILE A 26 -5.54 -18.79 3.02
C ILE A 26 -6.80 -19.42 3.61
N LYS A 27 -7.18 -18.97 4.81
CA LYS A 27 -8.41 -19.41 5.51
C LYS A 27 -9.45 -18.30 5.60
N ASN A 28 -9.01 -17.04 5.59
CA ASN A 28 -9.87 -15.87 5.72
C ASN A 28 -9.60 -14.90 4.57
N VAL A 29 -10.66 -14.33 4.02
CA VAL A 29 -10.60 -13.30 2.98
C VAL A 29 -11.47 -12.12 3.41
N VAL A 30 -10.90 -10.94 3.43
CA VAL A 30 -11.63 -9.70 3.64
C VAL A 30 -11.76 -8.95 2.33
N ILE A 31 -12.99 -8.72 1.90
CA ILE A 31 -13.28 -7.98 0.67
C ILE A 31 -13.50 -6.51 1.03
N ILE A 32 -12.64 -5.65 0.49
CA ILE A 32 -12.79 -4.20 0.56
C ILE A 32 -13.59 -3.77 -0.68
N ASN A 33 -14.70 -3.09 -0.45
CA ASN A 33 -15.51 -2.55 -1.56
C ASN A 33 -14.94 -1.22 -2.02
N TYR A 34 -14.91 -1.03 -3.32
CA TYR A 34 -14.50 0.26 -3.87
C TYR A 34 -15.56 1.33 -3.53
N PRO A 35 -15.17 2.49 -2.98
CA PRO A 35 -16.10 3.54 -2.59
C PRO A 35 -16.99 4.00 -3.76
N GLY A 36 -18.27 4.27 -3.47
CA GLY A 36 -19.21 4.75 -4.47
C GLY A 36 -19.64 3.74 -5.55
N LYS A 37 -19.24 2.47 -5.44
CA LYS A 37 -19.58 1.42 -6.40
C LYS A 37 -20.49 0.35 -5.81
N LYS A 38 -21.37 -0.23 -6.65
CA LYS A 38 -22.16 -1.40 -6.27
C LYS A 38 -21.27 -2.58 -5.92
N TYR A 39 -21.65 -3.32 -4.91
CA TYR A 39 -20.91 -4.51 -4.46
C TYR A 39 -20.90 -5.59 -5.55
N LEU A 40 -19.71 -6.10 -5.86
CA LEU A 40 -19.58 -7.26 -6.71
C LEU A 40 -19.99 -8.52 -5.94
N LYS A 41 -20.79 -9.37 -6.57
CA LYS A 41 -21.16 -10.67 -6.01
C LYS A 41 -19.98 -11.61 -6.06
N PHE A 42 -19.81 -12.45 -5.05
CA PHE A 42 -18.83 -13.53 -5.03
C PHE A 42 -19.51 -14.83 -4.60
N LYS A 43 -18.94 -15.96 -5.04
CA LYS A 43 -19.41 -17.28 -4.62
C LYS A 43 -18.68 -17.69 -3.35
N ASN A 44 -19.40 -18.31 -2.41
CA ASN A 44 -18.78 -18.93 -1.25
C ASN A 44 -17.84 -20.05 -1.67
N ILE A 45 -16.71 -20.15 -1.01
CA ILE A 45 -15.70 -21.15 -1.26
C ILE A 45 -15.57 -22.01 0.00
N LYS A 46 -15.67 -23.32 -0.18
CA LYS A 46 -15.61 -24.27 0.94
C LYS A 46 -14.34 -24.09 1.77
N ASN A 47 -14.48 -24.11 3.09
CA ASN A 47 -13.39 -23.96 4.07
C ASN A 47 -12.66 -22.60 4.06
N ILE A 48 -13.24 -21.57 3.44
CA ILE A 48 -12.71 -20.21 3.46
C ILE A 48 -13.78 -19.25 3.96
N LYS A 49 -13.47 -18.50 5.02
CA LYS A 49 -14.35 -17.47 5.53
C LYS A 49 -14.15 -16.19 4.70
N ILE A 50 -15.19 -15.78 3.98
CA ILE A 50 -15.17 -14.56 3.18
C ILE A 50 -16.07 -13.53 3.84
N THR A 51 -15.52 -12.38 4.19
CA THR A 51 -16.22 -11.30 4.89
C THR A 51 -15.97 -9.97 4.18
N ARG A 52 -16.95 -9.08 4.17
CA ARG A 52 -16.74 -7.71 3.72
C ARG A 52 -16.23 -6.84 4.87
N LEU A 53 -15.34 -5.90 4.56
CA LEU A 53 -14.75 -5.02 5.57
C LEU A 53 -15.79 -4.28 6.41
N ASN A 54 -16.86 -3.79 5.77
CA ASN A 54 -17.94 -3.06 6.45
C ASN A 54 -18.78 -3.92 7.43
N LYS A 55 -18.62 -5.24 7.39
CA LYS A 55 -19.24 -6.18 8.34
C LYS A 55 -18.33 -6.55 9.51
N ILE A 56 -17.08 -6.12 9.47
CA ILE A 56 -16.15 -6.30 10.58
C ILE A 56 -16.47 -5.24 11.62
N LYS A 57 -16.79 -5.67 12.85
CA LYS A 57 -17.02 -4.73 13.96
C LYS A 57 -15.77 -3.88 14.17
N LYS A 58 -15.96 -2.59 14.41
CA LYS A 58 -14.86 -1.73 14.83
C LYS A 58 -14.29 -2.27 16.13
N PHE A 59 -12.99 -2.38 16.20
CA PHE A 59 -12.30 -2.70 17.44
C PHE A 59 -12.20 -1.42 18.27
N GLU A 60 -12.80 -1.43 19.44
CA GLU A 60 -12.79 -0.32 20.40
C GLU A 60 -11.72 -0.58 21.47
N GLY A 61 -10.52 -0.84 21.06
CA GLY A 61 -9.36 -0.98 21.96
C GLY A 61 -8.74 0.38 22.25
N ASN A 62 -8.51 0.68 23.51
CA ASN A 62 -7.92 1.95 23.94
C ASN A 62 -6.38 1.92 24.02
N ILE A 63 -5.76 0.76 23.89
CA ILE A 63 -4.32 0.58 24.04
C ILE A 63 -3.77 -0.16 22.83
N ILE A 64 -2.78 0.44 22.19
CA ILE A 64 -1.99 -0.22 21.15
C ILE A 64 -0.71 -0.72 21.81
N GLU A 65 -0.53 -2.03 21.87
CA GLU A 65 0.70 -2.64 22.31
C GLU A 65 1.60 -2.89 21.11
N PHE A 66 2.82 -2.36 21.16
CA PHE A 66 3.84 -2.59 20.13
C PHE A 66 4.80 -3.67 20.61
N ASN A 67 4.91 -4.74 19.85
CA ASN A 67 5.95 -5.74 20.08
C ASN A 67 7.33 -5.15 19.79
N LYS A 68 8.29 -5.47 20.63
CA LYS A 68 9.71 -5.15 20.39
C LYS A 68 10.33 -6.25 19.55
N PHE A 69 11.11 -5.85 18.57
CA PHE A 69 11.83 -6.75 17.68
C PHE A 69 13.30 -6.37 17.64
N ASP A 70 14.13 -7.35 17.33
CA ASP A 70 15.55 -7.11 17.09
C ASP A 70 15.77 -6.25 15.84
N PHE A 71 16.91 -5.58 15.78
CA PHE A 71 17.27 -4.72 14.65
C PHE A 71 17.20 -5.45 13.31
N ASP A 72 17.63 -6.71 13.29
CA ASP A 72 17.66 -7.56 12.10
C ASP A 72 16.36 -8.34 11.84
N HIS A 73 15.25 -8.00 12.54
CA HIS A 73 13.98 -8.64 12.30
C HIS A 73 13.51 -8.45 10.85
N GLU A 74 13.00 -9.50 10.23
CA GLU A 74 12.50 -9.45 8.85
C GLU A 74 11.25 -8.56 8.74
N LEU A 75 11.33 -7.50 7.93
CA LEU A 75 10.24 -6.55 7.74
C LEU A 75 9.42 -6.85 6.48
N ALA A 76 10.10 -7.02 5.35
CA ALA A 76 9.46 -7.19 4.06
C ALA A 76 10.35 -7.96 3.08
N ILE A 77 9.72 -8.73 2.21
CA ILE A 77 10.37 -9.37 1.07
C ILE A 77 9.95 -8.64 -0.19
N LEU A 78 10.92 -8.04 -0.86
CA LEU A 78 10.72 -7.31 -2.11
C LEU A 78 11.39 -8.06 -3.27
N PHE A 79 10.90 -7.81 -4.47
CA PHE A 79 11.39 -8.47 -5.67
C PHE A 79 12.10 -7.46 -6.56
N SER A 80 13.34 -7.76 -6.94
CA SER A 80 14.01 -7.00 -8.00
C SER A 80 13.68 -7.62 -9.36
N SER A 81 13.38 -6.78 -10.35
CA SER A 81 13.37 -7.21 -11.75
C SER A 81 14.82 -7.42 -12.19
N GLY A 82 15.30 -8.65 -12.05
CA GLY A 82 16.66 -8.99 -12.49
C GLY A 82 16.79 -8.90 -14.02
N THR A 83 17.86 -8.34 -14.51
CA THR A 83 18.20 -8.27 -15.95
C THR A 83 18.49 -9.64 -16.57
N THR A 84 18.63 -10.68 -15.77
CA THR A 84 19.15 -12.00 -16.19
C THR A 84 18.23 -13.18 -15.85
N GLY A 85 16.93 -12.99 -15.59
CA GLY A 85 16.04 -14.12 -15.33
C GLY A 85 14.92 -13.86 -14.32
N LYS A 86 14.65 -14.85 -13.45
CA LYS A 86 13.59 -14.75 -12.45
C LYS A 86 13.88 -13.63 -11.44
N PRO A 87 12.85 -12.88 -10.97
CA PRO A 87 13.02 -11.86 -9.94
C PRO A 87 13.73 -12.41 -8.69
N LYS A 88 14.68 -11.66 -8.17
CA LYS A 88 15.36 -12.00 -6.90
C LYS A 88 14.54 -11.52 -5.73
N CYS A 89 14.40 -12.35 -4.72
CA CYS A 89 13.79 -11.98 -3.44
C CYS A 89 14.84 -11.30 -2.56
N ILE A 90 14.53 -10.11 -2.09
CA ILE A 90 15.36 -9.32 -1.18
C ILE A 90 14.60 -9.15 0.11
N CYS A 91 15.14 -9.71 1.20
CA CYS A 91 14.57 -9.56 2.53
C CYS A 91 15.11 -8.26 3.17
N HIS A 92 14.23 -7.31 3.39
CA HIS A 92 14.53 -6.08 4.09
C HIS A 92 14.38 -6.27 5.60
N ARG A 93 15.35 -5.78 6.38
CA ARG A 93 15.39 -5.85 7.84
C ARG A 93 14.85 -4.56 8.45
N ALA A 94 14.11 -4.68 9.57
CA ALA A 94 13.35 -3.57 10.15
C ALA A 94 14.22 -2.38 10.53
N GLY A 95 15.27 -2.61 11.28
CA GLY A 95 16.17 -1.54 11.74
C GLY A 95 16.94 -0.89 10.59
N GLY A 96 17.49 -1.70 9.68
CA GLY A 96 18.23 -1.19 8.52
C GLY A 96 17.38 -0.35 7.59
N VAL A 97 16.15 -0.80 7.30
CA VAL A 97 15.20 -0.04 6.46
C VAL A 97 14.81 1.27 7.12
N LEU A 98 14.44 1.23 8.41
CA LEU A 98 14.06 2.45 9.12
C LEU A 98 15.20 3.47 9.17
N LEU A 99 16.41 3.03 9.46
CA LEU A 99 17.59 3.90 9.50
C LEU A 99 17.87 4.52 8.13
N GLN A 100 17.84 3.70 7.07
CA GLN A 100 18.07 4.17 5.69
C GLN A 100 17.00 5.17 5.26
N HIS A 101 15.72 4.88 5.51
CA HIS A 101 14.64 5.78 5.13
C HIS A 101 14.67 7.08 5.93
N LEU A 102 14.90 7.02 7.25
CA LEU A 102 15.04 8.23 8.08
C LEU A 102 16.20 9.11 7.63
N LYS A 103 17.33 8.48 7.26
CA LYS A 103 18.47 9.22 6.69
C LYS A 103 18.02 9.98 5.42
N GLU A 104 17.32 9.34 4.52
CA GLU A 104 16.85 9.97 3.30
C GLU A 104 15.80 11.05 3.60
N HIS A 105 14.81 10.74 4.42
CA HIS A 105 13.78 11.70 4.79
C HIS A 105 14.36 12.95 5.42
N LYS A 106 15.24 12.78 6.43
CA LYS A 106 15.76 13.92 7.21
C LYS A 106 16.91 14.65 6.52
N LEU A 107 17.86 13.93 5.92
CA LEU A 107 19.09 14.53 5.42
C LEU A 107 19.06 14.87 3.93
N HIS A 108 18.33 14.12 3.11
CA HIS A 108 18.28 14.35 1.67
C HIS A 108 17.02 15.09 1.23
N CYS A 109 15.88 14.82 1.90
CA CYS A 109 14.60 15.42 1.54
C CYS A 109 14.16 16.52 2.49
N ASP A 110 14.86 16.71 3.61
CA ASP A 110 14.54 17.69 4.67
C ASP A 110 13.09 17.60 5.19
N ILE A 111 12.56 16.38 5.24
CA ILE A 111 11.19 16.12 5.69
C ILE A 111 11.06 16.43 7.18
N LYS A 112 10.05 17.23 7.51
CA LYS A 112 9.74 17.73 8.87
C LYS A 112 8.35 17.33 9.29
N GLU A 113 8.05 17.57 10.55
CA GLU A 113 6.69 17.58 11.06
C GLU A 113 5.86 18.61 10.29
N ASN A 114 4.62 18.24 9.97
CA ASN A 114 3.68 19.00 9.14
C ASN A 114 3.95 19.04 7.63
N ASP A 115 4.98 18.35 7.12
CA ASP A 115 5.09 18.15 5.69
C ASP A 115 4.00 17.20 5.18
N ASN A 116 3.50 17.48 3.98
CA ASN A 116 2.56 16.63 3.26
C ASN A 116 3.29 15.94 2.10
N ILE A 117 3.43 14.62 2.20
CA ILE A 117 4.23 13.85 1.25
C ILE A 117 3.31 13.03 0.35
N PHE A 118 3.54 13.15 -0.92
CA PHE A 118 2.92 12.31 -1.93
C PHE A 118 3.98 11.59 -2.76
N TYR A 119 3.85 10.29 -2.90
CA TYR A 119 4.61 9.52 -3.87
C TYR A 119 3.67 8.59 -4.62
N PHE A 120 3.58 8.74 -5.95
CA PHE A 120 2.74 7.86 -6.75
C PHE A 120 3.37 6.47 -6.84
N THR A 121 2.85 5.55 -6.06
CA THR A 121 3.32 4.16 -6.00
C THR A 121 2.19 3.21 -5.64
N THR A 122 2.42 1.94 -5.81
CA THR A 122 1.51 0.88 -5.34
C THR A 122 2.11 0.13 -4.16
N CYS A 123 1.28 -0.53 -3.36
CA CYS A 123 1.73 -1.30 -2.18
C CYS A 123 2.72 -2.43 -2.51
N GLY A 124 2.86 -2.82 -3.78
CA GLY A 124 3.80 -3.84 -4.23
C GLY A 124 5.20 -3.32 -4.56
N TRP A 125 5.44 -2.02 -4.49
CA TRP A 125 6.72 -1.40 -4.81
C TRP A 125 7.47 -0.95 -3.57
N MET A 126 8.80 -0.93 -3.62
CA MET A 126 9.65 -0.49 -2.53
C MET A 126 9.34 0.94 -2.07
N MET A 127 8.99 1.82 -3.00
CA MET A 127 8.65 3.21 -2.68
C MET A 127 7.40 3.36 -1.81
N TRP A 128 6.53 2.36 -1.75
CA TRP A 128 5.45 2.32 -0.75
C TRP A 128 6.01 2.27 0.68
N ASN A 129 6.99 1.40 0.93
CA ASN A 129 7.63 1.32 2.24
C ASN A 129 8.35 2.62 2.60
N TRP A 130 9.01 3.25 1.62
CA TRP A 130 9.64 4.56 1.79
C TRP A 130 8.61 5.64 2.15
N LEU A 131 7.50 5.73 1.42
CA LEU A 131 6.43 6.68 1.68
C LEU A 131 5.83 6.49 3.09
N VAL A 132 5.47 5.25 3.45
CA VAL A 132 4.85 4.96 4.76
C VAL A 132 5.81 5.28 5.91
N SER A 133 7.10 5.00 5.76
CA SER A 133 8.07 5.28 6.80
C SER A 133 8.32 6.78 7.05
N SER A 134 7.88 7.67 6.15
CA SER A 134 7.94 9.12 6.38
C SER A 134 7.07 9.58 7.57
N LEU A 135 6.07 8.79 7.94
CA LEU A 135 5.30 9.01 9.17
C LEU A 135 6.17 9.04 10.42
N ALA A 136 7.31 8.31 10.43
CA ALA A 136 8.27 8.37 11.53
C ALA A 136 9.00 9.72 11.64
N SER A 137 8.89 10.57 10.62
CA SER A 137 9.40 11.95 10.64
C SER A 137 8.36 12.97 11.10
N GLY A 138 7.15 12.54 11.46
CA GLY A 138 6.03 13.40 11.83
C GLY A 138 5.26 13.96 10.63
N ALA A 139 5.62 13.59 9.41
CA ALA A 139 4.95 14.05 8.20
C ALA A 139 3.60 13.36 8.00
N SER A 140 2.73 13.99 7.23
CA SER A 140 1.50 13.40 6.69
C SER A 140 1.75 12.79 5.33
N ILE A 141 1.06 11.68 5.01
CA ILE A 141 1.10 11.08 3.68
C ILE A 141 -0.23 11.28 2.96
N VAL A 142 -0.16 11.67 1.69
CA VAL A 142 -1.33 11.79 0.82
C VAL A 142 -1.43 10.52 -0.03
N LEU A 143 -2.55 9.82 0.09
CA LEU A 143 -2.79 8.58 -0.65
C LEU A 143 -3.73 8.85 -1.82
N PHE A 144 -3.36 8.33 -2.99
CA PHE A 144 -4.15 8.46 -4.20
C PHE A 144 -4.37 7.09 -4.85
N ASP A 145 -5.62 6.76 -5.09
CA ASP A 145 -6.01 5.57 -5.84
C ASP A 145 -6.64 5.97 -7.17
N GLY A 146 -5.88 5.79 -8.24
CA GLY A 146 -6.31 6.15 -9.58
C GLY A 146 -5.15 6.24 -10.57
N PHE A 147 -5.43 6.83 -11.73
CA PHE A 147 -4.43 7.08 -12.75
C PHE A 147 -4.05 8.57 -12.74
N PRO A 148 -2.80 8.94 -12.44
CA PRO A 148 -2.40 10.34 -12.21
C PRO A 148 -2.53 11.22 -13.47
N LEU A 149 -2.48 10.62 -14.65
CA LEU A 149 -2.65 11.30 -15.94
C LEU A 149 -4.07 11.13 -16.51
N TYR A 150 -5.07 10.81 -15.66
CA TYR A 150 -6.45 10.59 -16.13
C TYR A 150 -7.05 11.85 -16.73
N LYS A 151 -7.53 11.75 -17.97
CA LYS A 151 -8.15 12.80 -18.79
C LYS A 151 -7.26 14.01 -19.12
N LYS A 152 -6.37 14.40 -18.23
CA LYS A 152 -5.45 15.54 -18.41
C LYS A 152 -4.18 15.29 -17.61
N SER A 153 -3.08 15.77 -18.10
CA SER A 153 -1.77 15.65 -17.43
C SER A 153 -1.60 16.51 -16.16
N ASP A 154 -2.60 17.36 -15.84
CA ASP A 154 -2.53 18.31 -14.73
C ASP A 154 -3.19 17.83 -13.42
N LEU A 155 -3.82 16.63 -13.42
CA LEU A 155 -4.53 16.12 -12.25
C LEU A 155 -3.63 16.05 -11.01
N ILE A 156 -2.41 15.56 -11.18
CA ILE A 156 -1.48 15.39 -10.06
C ILE A 156 -1.07 16.74 -9.45
N PHE A 157 -0.89 17.75 -10.28
CA PHE A 157 -0.54 19.10 -9.82
C PHE A 157 -1.71 19.77 -9.08
N LYS A 158 -2.96 19.52 -9.54
CA LYS A 158 -4.16 19.97 -8.82
C LYS A 158 -4.31 19.30 -7.46
N ILE A 159 -3.96 18.02 -7.35
CA ILE A 159 -3.93 17.32 -6.07
C ILE A 159 -2.84 17.94 -5.18
N ALA A 160 -1.65 18.18 -5.74
CA ALA A 160 -0.54 18.77 -5.01
C ALA A 160 -0.91 20.17 -4.44
N GLU A 161 -1.55 21.00 -5.24
CA GLU A 161 -2.04 22.30 -4.80
C GLU A 161 -3.12 22.20 -3.72
N LYS A 162 -4.14 21.35 -3.97
CA LYS A 162 -5.28 21.19 -3.04
C LYS A 162 -4.86 20.61 -1.69
N GLU A 163 -4.02 19.60 -1.69
CA GLU A 163 -3.57 18.91 -0.47
C GLU A 163 -2.28 19.53 0.11
N GLN A 164 -1.82 20.66 -0.44
CA GLN A 164 -0.62 21.39 0.01
C GLN A 164 0.58 20.47 0.14
N ILE A 165 0.86 19.70 -0.92
CA ILE A 165 1.96 18.72 -0.94
C ILE A 165 3.29 19.47 -0.95
N THR A 166 4.15 19.18 0.01
CA THR A 166 5.49 19.78 0.14
C THR A 166 6.57 18.93 -0.56
N LEU A 167 6.35 17.62 -0.68
CA LEU A 167 7.20 16.72 -1.43
C LEU A 167 6.38 15.86 -2.38
N LEU A 168 6.60 16.01 -3.69
CA LEU A 168 5.92 15.27 -4.75
C LEU A 168 6.88 14.31 -5.42
N GLY A 169 6.64 12.99 -5.31
CA GLY A 169 7.37 11.94 -6.00
C GLY A 169 6.55 11.28 -7.10
N LEU A 170 7.15 11.11 -8.25
CA LEU A 170 6.61 10.40 -9.41
C LEU A 170 7.63 9.39 -9.92
N SER A 171 7.17 8.28 -10.48
CA SER A 171 8.00 7.25 -11.13
C SER A 171 7.58 7.07 -12.59
#